data_e2f3077156df35078dca7c9c114f0422
#
_entry.id   e2f3077156df35078dca7c9c114f0422
#
_cell.length_a   1.000
_cell.length_b   1.000
_cell.length_c   1.000
_cell.angle_alpha   90.00
_cell.angle_beta   90.00
_cell.angle_gamma   90.00
#
_symmetry.space_group_name_H-M   'P 1'
#
loop_
_entity.id
_entity.type
_entity.pdbx_description
1 polymer ?
#
loop_
_entity_poly.entity_id
_entity_poly.type
_entity_poly.pdbx_seq_one_letter_code
_entity_poly.pdbx_strand_id
1 'polypeptide(L)'
;PPYQYLVEETLPKGVAGVLAATGDTGKGLITLDMGLKLAYGTVGKDKVFDSHITENGSVVILTAEDEADEIHRRIESLDKDGYRFRDTGHDLKIIPFPNYGGTVPIVTVEKGRPTITPEWQNICDQIKKIEGLVMVVVDPLSSFIYADVNADPAMGSFVTGYFASLATETNATWLLIHHMAKVDIKNPVTTPEHARNLIRGTSAIVDGLRFAMALW
;
A
#
# COMPACT_ATOMS: atom_id res chain seq x y z
N PRO A 1 -12.88 -5.52 -20.97
CA PRO A 1 -12.88 -6.65 -20.04
C PRO A 1 -13.35 -6.18 -18.67
N PRO A 2 -14.03 -7.03 -17.88
CA PRO A 2 -14.40 -6.69 -16.50
C PRO A 2 -13.15 -6.42 -15.65
N TYR A 3 -13.30 -5.67 -14.59
CA TYR A 3 -12.22 -5.48 -13.61
C TYR A 3 -11.79 -6.84 -13.05
N GLN A 4 -10.48 -7.04 -12.96
CA GLN A 4 -9.90 -8.16 -12.20
C GLN A 4 -9.61 -7.69 -10.78
N TYR A 5 -9.75 -8.59 -9.82
CA TYR A 5 -9.55 -8.30 -8.41
C TYR A 5 -8.52 -9.27 -7.83
N LEU A 6 -7.82 -8.86 -6.77
CA LEU A 6 -7.06 -9.74 -5.87
C LEU A 6 -7.94 -10.21 -4.70
N VAL A 7 -8.84 -9.33 -4.26
CA VAL A 7 -9.89 -9.60 -3.29
C VAL A 7 -11.19 -9.14 -3.92
N GLU A 8 -12.14 -10.05 -4.02
CA GLU A 8 -13.40 -9.90 -4.77
C GLU A 8 -14.10 -8.59 -4.43
N GLU A 9 -14.43 -7.80 -5.45
CA GLU A 9 -15.09 -6.49 -5.37
C GLU A 9 -14.45 -5.47 -4.42
N THR A 10 -13.26 -5.78 -3.85
CA THR A 10 -12.63 -4.94 -2.82
C THR A 10 -11.26 -4.41 -3.24
N LEU A 11 -10.36 -5.30 -3.69
CA LEU A 11 -9.00 -4.92 -4.07
C LEU A 11 -8.75 -5.18 -5.55
N PRO A 12 -8.85 -4.14 -6.41
CA PRO A 12 -8.61 -4.28 -7.85
C PRO A 12 -7.16 -4.68 -8.14
N LYS A 13 -6.95 -5.52 -9.16
CA LYS A 13 -5.63 -5.97 -9.63
C LYS A 13 -5.02 -5.01 -10.64
N GLY A 14 -3.68 -4.86 -10.60
CA GLY A 14 -2.92 -4.17 -11.63
C GLY A 14 -3.13 -2.65 -11.67
N VAL A 15 -3.55 -2.05 -10.58
CA VAL A 15 -3.80 -0.61 -10.45
C VAL A 15 -3.19 -0.05 -9.19
N ALA A 16 -2.95 1.27 -9.17
CA ALA A 16 -2.55 1.97 -7.95
C ALA A 16 -3.78 2.50 -7.21
N GLY A 17 -3.75 2.38 -5.88
CA GLY A 17 -4.79 2.87 -4.99
C GLY A 17 -4.27 3.31 -3.64
N VAL A 18 -5.13 3.88 -2.81
CA VAL A 18 -4.79 4.34 -1.47
C VAL A 18 -5.64 3.63 -0.41
N LEU A 19 -5.00 3.26 0.70
CA LEU A 19 -5.67 2.92 1.95
C LEU A 19 -5.37 4.00 2.97
N ALA A 20 -6.37 4.78 3.31
CA ALA A 20 -6.24 5.88 4.23
C ALA A 20 -6.91 5.56 5.57
N ALA A 21 -6.28 6.00 6.67
CA ALA A 21 -6.85 5.83 7.99
C ALA A 21 -6.27 6.84 8.98
N THR A 22 -6.96 7.04 10.09
CA THR A 22 -6.40 7.79 11.23
C THR A 22 -5.24 7.01 11.88
N GLY A 23 -4.46 7.66 12.74
CA GLY A 23 -3.47 6.97 13.57
C GLY A 23 -4.13 5.87 14.42
N ASP A 24 -3.39 4.82 14.73
CA ASP A 24 -3.77 3.73 15.63
C ASP A 24 -5.03 2.91 15.22
N THR A 25 -5.44 2.97 13.95
CA THR A 25 -6.58 2.21 13.42
C THR A 25 -6.23 0.81 12.91
N GLY A 26 -4.98 0.38 13.06
CA GLY A 26 -4.55 -0.96 12.64
C GLY A 26 -4.21 -1.11 11.16
N LYS A 27 -3.90 -0.01 10.42
CA LYS A 27 -3.47 -0.07 9.00
C LYS A 27 -2.40 -1.13 8.74
N GLY A 28 -1.32 -1.11 9.54
CA GLY A 28 -0.22 -2.05 9.40
C GLY A 28 -0.65 -3.51 9.64
N LEU A 29 -1.56 -3.77 10.59
CA LEU A 29 -2.10 -5.11 10.80
C LEU A 29 -2.93 -5.59 9.61
N ILE A 30 -3.74 -4.72 9.04
CA ILE A 30 -4.56 -5.04 7.86
C ILE A 30 -3.69 -5.34 6.65
N THR A 31 -2.64 -4.55 6.41
CA THR A 31 -1.72 -4.80 5.29
C THR A 31 -0.92 -6.08 5.44
N LEU A 32 -0.54 -6.44 6.68
CA LEU A 32 0.11 -7.72 6.98
C LEU A 32 -0.85 -8.90 6.77
N ASP A 33 -2.10 -8.81 7.24
CA ASP A 33 -3.12 -9.84 7.03
C ASP A 33 -3.42 -10.05 5.54
N MET A 34 -3.60 -8.96 4.79
CA MET A 34 -3.73 -9.03 3.33
C MET A 34 -2.52 -9.71 2.68
N GLY A 35 -1.31 -9.31 3.07
CA GLY A 35 -0.08 -9.88 2.54
C GLY A 35 0.05 -11.38 2.80
N LEU A 36 -0.24 -11.82 4.02
CA LEU A 36 -0.24 -13.24 4.40
C LEU A 36 -1.24 -14.05 3.57
N LYS A 37 -2.46 -13.56 3.44
CA LYS A 37 -3.52 -14.27 2.72
C LYS A 37 -3.31 -14.27 1.22
N LEU A 38 -2.84 -13.17 0.62
CA LEU A 38 -2.53 -13.14 -0.81
C LEU A 38 -1.32 -14.02 -1.16
N ALA A 39 -0.30 -14.08 -0.29
CA ALA A 39 0.86 -14.94 -0.54
C ALA A 39 0.56 -16.43 -0.27
N TYR A 40 -0.17 -16.73 0.78
CA TYR A 40 -0.23 -18.10 1.32
C TYR A 40 -1.65 -18.64 1.53
N GLY A 41 -2.68 -17.85 1.30
CA GLY A 41 -4.06 -18.25 1.49
C GLY A 41 -4.60 -19.16 0.39
N THR A 42 -5.80 -19.68 0.58
CA THR A 42 -6.49 -20.52 -0.39
C THR A 42 -7.51 -19.69 -1.17
N VAL A 43 -7.30 -19.57 -2.47
CA VAL A 43 -8.21 -18.86 -3.40
C VAL A 43 -9.64 -19.40 -3.28
N GLY A 44 -10.62 -18.50 -3.24
CA GLY A 44 -12.04 -18.80 -3.10
C GLY A 44 -12.47 -19.28 -1.71
N LYS A 45 -11.53 -19.40 -0.75
CA LYS A 45 -11.83 -19.84 0.62
C LYS A 45 -11.46 -18.78 1.66
N ASP A 46 -10.21 -18.32 1.63
CA ASP A 46 -9.74 -17.32 2.59
C ASP A 46 -10.23 -15.92 2.21
N LYS A 47 -10.41 -15.07 3.21
CA LYS A 47 -11.06 -13.77 3.06
C LYS A 47 -10.22 -12.63 3.62
N VAL A 48 -10.32 -11.49 2.94
CA VAL A 48 -9.88 -10.18 3.41
C VAL A 48 -11.11 -9.26 3.37
N PHE A 49 -11.41 -8.53 4.43
CA PHE A 49 -12.61 -7.67 4.54
C PHE A 49 -13.93 -8.41 4.19
N ASP A 50 -14.07 -9.66 4.62
CA ASP A 50 -15.20 -10.54 4.29
C ASP A 50 -15.34 -10.96 2.81
N SER A 51 -14.48 -10.49 1.92
CA SER A 51 -14.44 -10.86 0.51
C SER A 51 -13.38 -11.92 0.25
N HIS A 52 -13.65 -12.85 -0.64
CA HIS A 52 -12.71 -13.93 -0.97
C HIS A 52 -11.50 -13.43 -1.74
N ILE A 53 -10.32 -14.01 -1.47
CA ILE A 53 -9.17 -13.83 -2.35
C ILE A 53 -9.43 -14.58 -3.66
N THR A 54 -9.10 -13.93 -4.77
CA THR A 54 -9.36 -14.45 -6.11
C THR A 54 -8.10 -14.92 -6.82
N GLU A 55 -6.95 -14.50 -6.31
CA GLU A 55 -5.63 -14.85 -6.85
C GLU A 55 -4.58 -14.85 -5.75
N ASN A 56 -3.63 -15.79 -5.80
CA ASN A 56 -2.42 -15.78 -5.00
C ASN A 56 -1.25 -15.19 -5.79
N GLY A 57 -0.27 -14.66 -5.06
CA GLY A 57 0.97 -14.18 -5.64
C GLY A 57 1.89 -13.57 -4.59
N SER A 58 3.11 -13.27 -5.02
CA SER A 58 4.11 -12.64 -4.16
C SER A 58 3.68 -11.21 -3.77
N VAL A 59 3.91 -10.85 -2.52
CA VAL A 59 3.57 -9.53 -1.97
C VAL A 59 4.83 -8.88 -1.40
N VAL A 60 4.98 -7.57 -1.65
CA VAL A 60 6.05 -6.76 -1.06
C VAL A 60 5.43 -5.69 -0.17
N ILE A 61 5.92 -5.54 1.07
CA ILE A 61 5.54 -4.46 1.97
C ILE A 61 6.79 -3.64 2.31
N LEU A 62 6.79 -2.38 1.91
CA LEU A 62 7.80 -1.39 2.24
C LEU A 62 7.29 -0.59 3.43
N THR A 63 7.84 -0.82 4.64
CA THR A 63 7.38 -0.12 5.84
C THR A 63 8.45 0.80 6.41
N ALA A 64 8.02 2.03 6.78
CA ALA A 64 8.86 3.05 7.39
C ALA A 64 8.62 3.21 8.90
N GLU A 65 7.59 2.57 9.44
CA GLU A 65 7.17 2.78 10.83
C GLU A 65 7.61 1.65 11.76
N ASP A 66 7.51 0.41 11.29
CA ASP A 66 7.75 -0.76 12.13
C ASP A 66 9.14 -1.37 11.90
N GLU A 67 9.82 -1.74 12.98
CA GLU A 67 11.04 -2.53 12.95
C GLU A 67 10.74 -4.03 12.76
N ALA A 68 11.73 -4.81 12.34
CA ALA A 68 11.60 -6.24 12.05
C ALA A 68 11.01 -7.05 13.21
N ASP A 69 11.41 -6.76 14.46
CA ASP A 69 10.92 -7.46 15.64
C ASP A 69 9.43 -7.19 15.89
N GLU A 70 8.96 -5.96 15.65
CA GLU A 70 7.54 -5.64 15.79
C GLU A 70 6.71 -6.31 14.69
N ILE A 71 7.19 -6.29 13.46
CA ILE A 71 6.56 -7.01 12.34
C ILE A 71 6.43 -8.50 12.65
N HIS A 72 7.49 -9.11 13.19
CA HIS A 72 7.49 -10.52 13.57
C HIS A 72 6.40 -10.81 14.62
N ARG A 73 6.32 -10.01 15.69
CA ARG A 73 5.27 -10.15 16.73
C ARG A 73 3.87 -10.02 16.17
N ARG A 74 3.65 -9.05 15.26
CA ARG A 74 2.35 -8.86 14.61
C ARG A 74 1.97 -10.03 13.72
N ILE A 75 2.91 -10.53 12.92
CA ILE A 75 2.68 -11.72 12.09
C ILE A 75 2.34 -12.94 12.96
N GLU A 76 3.05 -13.20 14.04
CA GLU A 76 2.74 -14.28 14.96
C GLU A 76 1.34 -14.14 15.58
N SER A 77 0.92 -12.91 15.86
CA SER A 77 -0.41 -12.62 16.36
C SER A 77 -1.52 -12.87 15.34
N LEU A 78 -1.27 -12.51 14.08
CA LEU A 78 -2.24 -12.63 12.98
C LEU A 78 -2.34 -14.05 12.41
N ASP A 79 -1.18 -14.71 12.28
CA ASP A 79 -1.04 -15.98 11.55
C ASP A 79 -1.32 -17.20 12.43
N LYS A 80 -2.53 -17.28 13.00
CA LYS A 80 -2.97 -18.43 13.83
C LYS A 80 -3.16 -19.69 12.99
N ASP A 81 -3.46 -19.54 11.72
CA ASP A 81 -3.70 -20.63 10.77
C ASP A 81 -2.42 -21.13 10.08
N GLY A 82 -1.27 -20.55 10.41
CA GLY A 82 0.05 -20.97 9.91
C GLY A 82 0.24 -20.74 8.41
N TYR A 83 -0.31 -19.66 7.86
CA TYR A 83 -0.18 -19.30 6.43
C TYR A 83 1.29 -19.25 6.00
N ARG A 84 2.17 -18.61 6.78
CA ARG A 84 3.59 -18.44 6.50
C ARG A 84 4.39 -19.74 6.36
N PHE A 85 3.80 -20.87 6.77
CA PHE A 85 4.43 -22.19 6.66
C PHE A 85 3.94 -22.99 5.45
N ARG A 86 3.04 -22.43 4.64
CA ARG A 86 2.52 -23.08 3.44
C ARG A 86 3.45 -22.82 2.25
N ASP A 87 3.70 -23.88 1.50
CA ASP A 87 4.42 -23.76 0.22
C ASP A 87 3.40 -23.48 -0.90
N THR A 88 3.34 -22.23 -1.32
CA THR A 88 2.47 -21.77 -2.43
C THR A 88 3.27 -21.40 -3.67
N GLY A 89 4.61 -21.44 -3.60
CA GLY A 89 5.49 -20.89 -4.63
C GLY A 89 5.54 -19.36 -4.63
N HIS A 90 4.97 -18.70 -3.63
CA HIS A 90 4.92 -17.24 -3.50
C HIS A 90 5.52 -16.79 -2.18
N ASP A 91 5.93 -15.53 -2.11
CA ASP A 91 6.57 -14.94 -0.94
C ASP A 91 5.83 -13.69 -0.44
N LEU A 92 5.77 -13.53 0.88
CA LEU A 92 5.56 -12.24 1.53
C LEU A 92 6.91 -11.64 1.93
N LYS A 93 7.36 -10.63 1.19
CA LYS A 93 8.61 -9.91 1.46
C LYS A 93 8.31 -8.59 2.16
N ILE A 94 8.85 -8.41 3.36
CA ILE A 94 8.66 -7.18 4.13
C ILE A 94 10.01 -6.51 4.32
N ILE A 95 10.09 -5.23 4.00
CA ILE A 95 11.31 -4.42 4.07
C ILE A 95 11.10 -3.34 5.13
N PRO A 96 11.59 -3.55 6.36
CA PRO A 96 11.50 -2.59 7.45
C PRO A 96 12.64 -1.56 7.33
N PHE A 97 12.37 -0.42 6.74
CA PHE A 97 13.36 0.64 6.53
C PHE A 97 14.05 1.14 7.81
N PRO A 98 13.40 1.16 9.00
CA PRO A 98 14.09 1.53 10.23
C PRO A 98 15.33 0.66 10.52
N ASN A 99 15.32 -0.62 10.15
CA ASN A 99 16.46 -1.52 10.34
C ASN A 99 17.61 -1.28 9.33
N TYR A 100 17.39 -0.47 8.30
CA TYR A 100 18.36 -0.18 7.22
C TYR A 100 18.77 1.29 7.16
N GLY A 101 18.58 2.04 8.25
CA GLY A 101 18.99 3.44 8.36
C GLY A 101 17.94 4.45 7.91
N GLY A 102 16.71 4.02 7.66
CA GLY A 102 15.58 4.88 7.30
C GLY A 102 15.16 4.79 5.84
N THR A 103 14.13 5.55 5.49
CA THR A 103 13.54 5.57 4.16
C THR A 103 14.41 6.29 3.14
N VAL A 104 14.21 5.95 1.87
CA VAL A 104 14.74 6.71 0.73
C VAL A 104 13.65 7.56 0.10
N PRO A 105 13.93 8.80 -0.35
CA PRO A 105 12.92 9.62 -0.99
C PRO A 105 12.51 9.04 -2.35
N ILE A 106 11.21 9.02 -2.62
CA ILE A 106 10.68 8.65 -3.95
C ILE A 106 11.03 9.73 -4.97
N VAL A 107 10.87 11.00 -4.56
CA VAL A 107 10.95 12.16 -5.44
C VAL A 107 11.95 13.16 -4.89
N THR A 108 12.73 13.74 -5.78
CA THR A 108 13.51 14.97 -5.56
C THR A 108 13.07 16.04 -6.54
N VAL A 109 13.47 17.30 -6.30
CA VAL A 109 13.22 18.41 -7.23
C VAL A 109 14.53 18.82 -7.86
N GLU A 110 14.69 18.54 -9.16
CA GLU A 110 15.85 18.94 -9.94
C GLU A 110 15.46 20.05 -10.93
N LYS A 111 16.16 21.20 -10.86
CA LYS A 111 15.89 22.35 -11.74
C LYS A 111 14.40 22.76 -11.79
N GLY A 112 13.72 22.68 -10.62
CA GLY A 112 12.30 23.02 -10.50
C GLY A 112 11.33 21.97 -11.04
N ARG A 113 11.79 20.74 -11.34
CA ARG A 113 10.95 19.64 -11.81
C ARG A 113 11.04 18.44 -10.87
N PRO A 114 9.92 17.77 -10.56
CA PRO A 114 9.95 16.53 -9.81
C PRO A 114 10.64 15.42 -10.63
N THR A 115 11.52 14.68 -9.99
CA THR A 115 12.30 13.59 -10.59
C THR A 115 12.32 12.42 -9.62
N ILE A 116 12.18 11.20 -10.11
CA ILE A 116 12.32 9.98 -9.29
C ILE A 116 13.79 9.80 -8.91
N THR A 117 14.03 9.49 -7.64
CA THR A 117 15.40 9.30 -7.14
C THR A 117 16.01 7.99 -7.67
N PRO A 118 17.33 7.95 -7.91
CA PRO A 118 18.01 6.72 -8.33
C PRO A 118 17.87 5.58 -7.32
N GLU A 119 17.88 5.90 -6.02
CA GLU A 119 17.73 4.93 -4.93
C GLU A 119 16.36 4.27 -4.97
N TRP A 120 15.29 5.06 -5.13
CA TRP A 120 13.95 4.53 -5.26
C TRP A 120 13.77 3.72 -6.54
N GLN A 121 14.33 4.21 -7.67
CA GLN A 121 14.30 3.49 -8.93
C GLN A 121 14.95 2.11 -8.80
N ASN A 122 16.09 2.01 -8.10
CA ASN A 122 16.75 0.73 -7.86
C ASN A 122 15.85 -0.23 -7.04
N ILE A 123 15.15 0.26 -6.02
CA ILE A 123 14.16 -0.55 -5.27
C ILE A 123 13.07 -1.08 -6.21
N CYS A 124 12.48 -0.22 -7.04
CA CYS A 124 11.46 -0.62 -7.99
C CYS A 124 11.99 -1.65 -9.01
N ASP A 125 13.23 -1.51 -9.48
CA ASP A 125 13.84 -2.45 -10.41
C ASP A 125 14.10 -3.83 -9.78
N GLN A 126 14.34 -3.91 -8.47
CA GLN A 126 14.38 -5.19 -7.76
C GLN A 126 12.97 -5.79 -7.57
N ILE A 127 11.99 -4.97 -7.24
CA ILE A 127 10.60 -5.41 -7.09
C ILE A 127 10.06 -5.98 -8.41
N LYS A 128 10.35 -5.34 -9.54
CA LYS A 128 9.93 -5.80 -10.88
C LYS A 128 10.46 -7.20 -11.27
N LYS A 129 11.54 -7.67 -10.62
CA LYS A 129 12.12 -9.02 -10.85
C LYS A 129 11.43 -10.12 -10.05
N ILE A 130 10.51 -9.78 -9.15
CA ILE A 130 9.82 -10.76 -8.31
C ILE A 130 8.78 -11.49 -9.15
N GLU A 131 8.94 -12.81 -9.27
CA GLU A 131 8.00 -13.65 -9.99
C GLU A 131 6.66 -13.74 -9.27
N GLY A 132 5.58 -13.72 -10.03
CA GLY A 132 4.23 -13.81 -9.49
C GLY A 132 3.84 -12.65 -8.59
N LEU A 133 4.45 -11.46 -8.73
CA LEU A 133 4.12 -10.28 -7.94
C LEU A 133 2.68 -9.85 -8.19
N VAL A 134 1.87 -9.73 -7.13
CA VAL A 134 0.48 -9.29 -7.21
C VAL A 134 0.22 -7.99 -6.45
N MET A 135 0.97 -7.70 -5.39
CA MET A 135 0.77 -6.49 -4.60
C MET A 135 2.09 -5.91 -4.06
N VAL A 136 2.17 -4.59 -4.08
CA VAL A 136 3.21 -3.81 -3.38
C VAL A 136 2.53 -2.80 -2.47
N VAL A 137 2.93 -2.77 -1.20
CA VAL A 137 2.45 -1.80 -0.20
C VAL A 137 3.55 -0.81 0.12
N VAL A 138 3.23 0.48 0.20
CA VAL A 138 4.12 1.56 0.65
C VAL A 138 3.53 2.18 1.91
N ASP A 139 4.12 1.95 3.09
CA ASP A 139 3.54 2.26 4.39
C ASP A 139 4.47 3.09 5.32
N PRO A 140 4.10 4.32 5.62
CA PRO A 140 3.16 5.17 4.91
C PRO A 140 3.84 5.94 3.77
N LEU A 141 3.08 6.31 2.75
CA LEU A 141 3.57 7.09 1.61
C LEU A 141 4.32 8.37 2.03
N SER A 142 3.80 9.06 3.06
CA SER A 142 4.37 10.31 3.55
C SER A 142 5.82 10.19 4.05
N SER A 143 6.23 9.02 4.52
CA SER A 143 7.60 8.77 4.99
C SER A 143 8.62 8.59 3.87
N PHE A 144 8.14 8.40 2.63
CA PHE A 144 8.97 8.26 1.44
C PHE A 144 8.95 9.50 0.54
N ILE A 145 8.19 10.55 0.90
CA ILE A 145 8.10 11.79 0.13
C ILE A 145 8.52 12.94 1.03
N TYR A 146 9.73 13.45 0.81
CA TYR A 146 10.30 14.56 1.59
C TYR A 146 9.91 15.94 1.05
N ALA A 147 9.27 15.99 -0.13
CA ALA A 147 8.70 17.22 -0.67
C ALA A 147 7.29 17.43 -0.09
N ASP A 148 6.88 18.70 0.04
CA ASP A 148 5.54 19.01 0.54
C ASP A 148 4.46 18.71 -0.51
N VAL A 149 4.13 17.42 -0.62
CA VAL A 149 3.06 16.93 -1.52
C VAL A 149 1.70 17.50 -1.13
N ASN A 150 1.59 17.99 0.11
CA ASN A 150 0.33 18.52 0.61
C ASN A 150 0.06 19.95 0.10
N ALA A 151 1.10 20.68 -0.26
CA ALA A 151 1.00 22.04 -0.74
C ALA A 151 1.06 22.15 -2.27
N ASP A 152 1.58 21.15 -2.98
CA ASP A 152 1.75 21.18 -4.43
C ASP A 152 0.94 20.09 -5.15
N PRO A 153 -0.22 20.43 -5.75
CA PRO A 153 -1.03 19.49 -6.54
C PRO A 153 -0.26 18.86 -7.72
N ALA A 154 0.72 19.55 -8.30
CA ALA A 154 1.52 19.02 -9.40
C ALA A 154 2.41 17.87 -8.91
N MET A 155 2.97 17.99 -7.71
CA MET A 155 3.73 16.93 -7.06
C MET A 155 2.84 15.71 -6.77
N GLY A 156 1.62 15.92 -6.24
CA GLY A 156 0.64 14.84 -6.02
C GLY A 156 0.32 14.10 -7.30
N SER A 157 0.04 14.82 -8.39
CA SER A 157 -0.24 14.23 -9.70
C SER A 157 0.97 13.49 -10.28
N PHE A 158 2.19 14.00 -10.10
CA PHE A 158 3.41 13.32 -10.53
C PHE A 158 3.59 11.98 -9.81
N VAL A 159 3.44 11.96 -8.48
CA VAL A 159 3.59 10.75 -7.66
C VAL A 159 2.54 9.70 -8.02
N THR A 160 1.27 10.09 -8.11
CA THR A 160 0.19 9.15 -8.44
C THR A 160 0.31 8.61 -9.85
N GLY A 161 0.70 9.44 -10.82
CA GLY A 161 1.01 9.02 -12.20
C GLY A 161 2.14 8.01 -12.26
N TYR A 162 3.20 8.22 -11.46
CA TYR A 162 4.31 7.29 -11.36
C TYR A 162 3.87 5.91 -10.80
N PHE A 163 3.10 5.88 -9.72
CA PHE A 163 2.58 4.61 -9.19
C PHE A 163 1.58 3.93 -10.13
N ALA A 164 0.77 4.68 -10.86
CA ALA A 164 -0.10 4.12 -11.90
C ALA A 164 0.72 3.46 -13.02
N SER A 165 1.87 4.04 -13.41
CA SER A 165 2.80 3.44 -14.37
C SER A 165 3.41 2.14 -13.85
N LEU A 166 3.91 2.15 -12.60
CA LEU A 166 4.45 0.95 -11.95
C LEU A 166 3.42 -0.18 -11.87
N ALA A 167 2.17 0.13 -11.52
CA ALA A 167 1.10 -0.85 -11.47
C ALA A 167 0.82 -1.47 -12.86
N THR A 168 0.85 -0.66 -13.90
CA THR A 168 0.69 -1.13 -15.30
C THR A 168 1.88 -2.00 -15.72
N GLU A 169 3.11 -1.56 -15.44
CA GLU A 169 4.33 -2.28 -15.82
C GLU A 169 4.46 -3.63 -15.13
N THR A 170 4.08 -3.71 -13.86
CA THR A 170 4.20 -4.93 -13.04
C THR A 170 2.97 -5.82 -13.09
N ASN A 171 1.83 -5.30 -13.60
CA ASN A 171 0.51 -5.91 -13.45
C ASN A 171 0.16 -6.26 -11.99
N ALA A 172 0.76 -5.54 -11.03
CA ALA A 172 0.55 -5.69 -9.59
C ALA A 172 -0.21 -4.47 -9.05
N THR A 173 -0.95 -4.67 -7.97
CA THR A 173 -1.61 -3.58 -7.23
C THR A 173 -0.59 -2.85 -6.37
N TRP A 174 -0.46 -1.53 -6.56
CA TRP A 174 0.35 -0.67 -5.70
C TRP A 174 -0.56 0.05 -4.71
N LEU A 175 -0.51 -0.40 -3.45
CA LEU A 175 -1.34 0.11 -2.37
C LEU A 175 -0.53 1.10 -1.53
N LEU A 176 -0.92 2.37 -1.60
CA LEU A 176 -0.29 3.46 -0.88
C LEU A 176 -1.01 3.68 0.45
N ILE A 177 -0.32 3.49 1.56
CA ILE A 177 -0.90 3.75 2.87
C ILE A 177 -0.76 5.23 3.19
N HIS A 178 -1.85 5.86 3.61
CA HIS A 178 -1.85 7.29 3.86
C HIS A 178 -2.61 7.66 5.13
N HIS A 179 -2.26 8.80 5.71
CA HIS A 179 -2.90 9.27 6.93
C HIS A 179 -4.17 10.07 6.61
N MET A 180 -5.20 9.89 7.44
CA MET A 180 -6.36 10.75 7.49
C MET A 180 -6.23 11.78 8.63
N ALA A 181 -6.93 12.90 8.52
CA ALA A 181 -7.15 13.80 9.63
C ALA A 181 -7.92 13.08 10.75
N LYS A 182 -7.68 13.48 12.00
CA LYS A 182 -8.44 12.91 13.13
C LYS A 182 -9.92 13.16 12.93
N VAL A 183 -10.71 12.11 13.14
CA VAL A 183 -12.17 12.20 13.12
C VAL A 183 -12.63 12.92 14.39
N ASP A 184 -13.49 13.92 14.25
CA ASP A 184 -14.13 14.55 15.40
C ASP A 184 -15.24 13.63 15.94
N ILE A 185 -15.18 13.32 17.24
CA ILE A 185 -16.21 12.51 17.92
C ILE A 185 -17.61 13.13 17.78
N LYS A 186 -17.67 14.45 17.71
CA LYS A 186 -18.95 15.17 17.54
C LYS A 186 -19.47 15.17 16.09
N ASN A 187 -18.59 14.86 15.12
CA ASN A 187 -18.92 14.78 13.71
C ASN A 187 -18.30 13.53 13.11
N PRO A 188 -18.82 12.33 13.43
CA PRO A 188 -18.26 11.06 12.96
C PRO A 188 -18.38 10.94 11.44
N VAL A 189 -17.47 10.19 10.85
CA VAL A 189 -17.54 9.85 9.42
C VAL A 189 -18.72 8.91 9.21
N THR A 190 -19.61 9.28 8.32
CA THR A 190 -20.83 8.51 8.00
C THR A 190 -20.97 8.22 6.51
N THR A 191 -20.17 8.87 5.66
CA THR A 191 -20.22 8.70 4.20
C THR A 191 -18.82 8.57 3.60
N PRO A 192 -18.68 7.88 2.45
CA PRO A 192 -17.42 7.80 1.72
C PRO A 192 -16.88 9.18 1.32
N GLU A 193 -17.73 10.14 0.96
CA GLU A 193 -17.34 11.51 0.61
C GLU A 193 -16.70 12.23 1.80
N HIS A 194 -17.28 12.06 2.99
CA HIS A 194 -16.70 12.62 4.21
C HIS A 194 -15.33 11.98 4.51
N ALA A 195 -15.21 10.64 4.41
CA ALA A 195 -13.95 9.93 4.57
C ALA A 195 -12.89 10.46 3.59
N ARG A 196 -13.25 10.60 2.30
CA ARG A 196 -12.37 11.13 1.26
C ARG A 196 -11.82 12.51 1.60
N ASN A 197 -12.66 13.41 2.11
CA ASN A 197 -12.27 14.77 2.48
C ASN A 197 -11.31 14.82 3.69
N LEU A 198 -11.24 13.75 4.47
CA LEU A 198 -10.32 13.63 5.61
C LEU A 198 -8.95 13.07 5.21
N ILE A 199 -8.79 12.53 4.01
CA ILE A 199 -7.49 12.05 3.52
C ILE A 199 -6.57 13.26 3.42
N ARG A 200 -5.44 13.21 4.16
CA ARG A 200 -4.49 14.31 4.20
C ARG A 200 -3.81 14.48 2.84
N GLY A 201 -3.51 15.73 2.50
CA GLY A 201 -2.83 16.07 1.27
C GLY A 201 -3.72 16.76 0.26
N THR A 202 -3.21 16.93 -0.95
CA THR A 202 -4.00 17.48 -2.05
C THR A 202 -4.99 16.43 -2.55
N SER A 203 -6.16 16.87 -3.04
CA SER A 203 -7.11 15.99 -3.73
C SER A 203 -6.46 15.22 -4.88
N ALA A 204 -5.36 15.73 -5.44
CA ALA A 204 -4.58 15.11 -6.49
C ALA A 204 -4.08 13.68 -6.13
N ILE A 205 -3.84 13.38 -4.84
CA ILE A 205 -3.44 12.02 -4.43
C ILE A 205 -4.62 11.06 -4.61
N VAL A 206 -5.82 11.45 -4.19
CA VAL A 206 -6.99 10.58 -4.32
C VAL A 206 -7.50 10.53 -5.76
N ASP A 207 -7.52 11.69 -6.44
CA ASP A 207 -8.03 11.83 -7.80
C ASP A 207 -7.15 11.14 -8.85
N GLY A 208 -5.84 11.05 -8.58
CA GLY A 208 -4.88 10.41 -9.48
C GLY A 208 -4.83 8.87 -9.38
N LEU A 209 -5.51 8.27 -8.39
CA LEU A 209 -5.52 6.82 -8.16
C LEU A 209 -6.83 6.18 -8.63
N ARG A 210 -6.81 4.87 -8.84
CA ARG A 210 -7.96 4.13 -9.40
C ARG A 210 -8.98 3.73 -8.35
N PHE A 211 -8.56 3.58 -7.08
CA PHE A 211 -9.45 3.30 -5.96
C PHE A 211 -8.92 3.93 -4.69
N ALA A 212 -9.82 4.15 -3.74
CA ALA A 212 -9.49 4.60 -2.40
C ALA A 212 -10.31 3.81 -1.38
N MET A 213 -9.62 3.32 -0.36
CA MET A 213 -10.22 2.70 0.82
C MET A 213 -9.97 3.60 2.02
N ALA A 214 -10.91 3.67 2.93
CA ALA A 214 -10.77 4.43 4.17
C ALA A 214 -11.23 3.59 5.37
N LEU A 215 -10.45 3.67 6.45
CA LEU A 215 -10.80 3.07 7.75
C LEU A 215 -11.09 4.18 8.75
N TRP A 216 -12.28 4.17 9.35
CA TRP A 216 -12.73 5.16 10.34
C TRP A 216 -13.53 4.51 11.47
#